data_6eaf152174e448fdffca8d1326ebaa68
#
_entry.id   6eaf152174e448fdffca8d1326ebaa68
#
_cell.length_a   1.000
_cell.length_b   1.000
_cell.length_c   1.000
_cell.angle_alpha   90.00
_cell.angle_beta   90.00
_cell.angle_gamma   90.00
#
_symmetry.space_group_name_H-M   'P 1'
#
loop_
_entity.id
_entity.type
_entity.pdbx_description
1 polymer ?
#
loop_
_entity_poly.entity_id
_entity_poly.type
_entity_poly.pdbx_seq_one_letter_code
_entity_poly.pdbx_strand_id
1 'polypeptide(L)'
;ILLPEEHYSMPETTTSIKSGSIVSPEVFIEFTNTGELDLKTTYVLPVTIKSVEGIGILQSAKTYYYVFRGASLINVVCNISRNRAYPDFNNDSKFNNLTEQTMEILFKATSFPNTLNTLMGIEGNYLLRLGDAGVPSNQLQVATSGGNCTSTDLQFESDKWYHLAVTFNRGAIKVYVN
;
A
#
# COMPACT_ATOMS: atom_id res chain seq x y z
N ILE A 1 4.17 19.24 -13.94
CA ILE A 1 4.14 19.70 -15.35
C ILE A 1 3.08 18.93 -16.11
N LEU A 2 2.71 19.39 -17.32
CA LEU A 2 1.79 18.64 -18.17
C LEU A 2 2.44 17.36 -18.68
N LEU A 3 1.63 16.28 -18.78
CA LEU A 3 2.08 15.04 -19.42
C LEU A 3 2.32 15.33 -20.91
N PRO A 4 3.50 15.01 -21.47
CA PRO A 4 3.78 15.22 -22.89
C PRO A 4 2.87 14.38 -23.79
N GLU A 5 2.56 14.86 -24.99
CA GLU A 5 1.58 14.27 -25.90
C GLU A 5 1.98 12.88 -26.41
N GLU A 6 3.27 12.57 -26.45
CA GLU A 6 3.79 11.25 -26.84
C GLU A 6 3.49 10.14 -25.82
N HIS A 7 3.04 10.50 -24.63
CA HIS A 7 2.74 9.54 -23.55
C HIS A 7 1.25 9.19 -23.41
N TYR A 8 0.39 9.74 -24.28
CA TYR A 8 -1.02 9.37 -24.26
C TYR A 8 -1.67 9.50 -25.63
N SER A 9 -2.75 8.75 -25.83
CA SER A 9 -3.64 8.93 -26.96
C SER A 9 -5.10 8.89 -26.50
N MET A 10 -5.95 9.63 -27.17
CA MET A 10 -7.38 9.69 -26.93
C MET A 10 -8.11 9.56 -28.27
N PRO A 11 -8.34 8.33 -28.75
CA PRO A 11 -8.87 8.08 -30.08
C PRO A 11 -10.28 8.63 -30.28
N GLU A 12 -11.07 8.66 -29.20
CA GLU A 12 -12.44 9.20 -29.21
C GLU A 12 -12.52 10.40 -28.26
N THR A 13 -12.95 11.55 -28.79
CA THR A 13 -13.10 12.80 -28.03
C THR A 13 -14.56 13.21 -27.84
N THR A 14 -15.49 12.42 -28.33
CA THR A 14 -16.94 12.66 -28.23
C THR A 14 -17.66 11.40 -27.81
N THR A 15 -18.72 11.57 -27.02
CA THR A 15 -19.62 10.49 -26.62
C THR A 15 -21.04 11.03 -26.48
N SER A 16 -22.04 10.17 -26.40
CA SER A 16 -23.43 10.58 -26.24
C SER A 16 -24.13 9.73 -25.19
N ILE A 17 -24.98 10.36 -24.39
CA ILE A 17 -25.90 9.68 -23.47
C ILE A 17 -27.19 9.41 -24.22
N LYS A 18 -27.54 8.13 -24.41
CA LYS A 18 -28.78 7.74 -25.09
C LYS A 18 -30.00 8.08 -24.24
N SER A 19 -31.11 8.39 -24.90
CA SER A 19 -32.40 8.60 -24.21
C SER A 19 -32.73 7.41 -23.31
N GLY A 20 -33.05 7.70 -22.05
CA GLY A 20 -33.31 6.67 -21.03
C GLY A 20 -32.08 6.14 -20.31
N SER A 21 -30.89 6.57 -20.67
CA SER A 21 -29.63 6.29 -19.94
C SER A 21 -29.20 7.47 -19.09
N ILE A 22 -28.48 7.20 -18.01
CA ILE A 22 -27.85 8.21 -17.16
C ILE A 22 -26.32 8.24 -17.32
N VAL A 23 -25.77 7.36 -18.16
CA VAL A 23 -24.34 7.24 -18.44
C VAL A 23 -24.09 7.17 -19.94
N SER A 24 -22.95 7.68 -20.37
CA SER A 24 -22.43 7.49 -21.74
C SER A 24 -21.70 6.15 -21.85
N PRO A 25 -21.42 5.68 -23.09
CA PRO A 25 -20.33 4.74 -23.30
C PRO A 25 -19.01 5.26 -22.73
N GLU A 26 -18.11 4.34 -22.40
CA GLU A 26 -16.78 4.67 -21.90
C GLU A 26 -15.97 5.40 -22.98
N VAL A 27 -15.20 6.39 -22.58
CA VAL A 27 -14.20 7.09 -23.40
C VAL A 27 -12.84 6.67 -22.87
N PHE A 28 -12.04 6.07 -23.73
CA PHE A 28 -10.73 5.52 -23.36
C PHE A 28 -9.62 6.54 -23.58
N ILE A 29 -8.67 6.54 -22.65
CA ILE A 29 -7.39 7.19 -22.78
C ILE A 29 -6.34 6.09 -22.67
N GLU A 30 -5.52 5.96 -23.69
CA GLU A 30 -4.41 5.04 -23.71
C GLU A 30 -3.13 5.76 -23.28
N PHE A 31 -2.40 5.20 -22.33
CA PHE A 31 -1.13 5.74 -21.88
C PHE A 31 0.00 4.86 -22.41
N THR A 32 0.98 5.49 -23.06
CA THR A 32 2.11 4.83 -23.71
C THR A 32 3.43 5.32 -23.13
N ASN A 33 4.45 4.49 -23.17
CA ASN A 33 5.83 4.81 -22.79
C ASN A 33 5.96 5.49 -21.42
N THR A 34 5.05 5.20 -20.49
CA THR A 34 5.06 5.82 -19.15
C THR A 34 6.32 5.48 -18.33
N GLY A 35 7.04 4.42 -18.70
CA GLY A 35 8.32 4.05 -18.10
C GLY A 35 9.48 5.00 -18.46
N GLU A 36 9.31 5.85 -19.46
CA GLU A 36 10.32 6.85 -19.89
C GLU A 36 10.19 8.19 -19.17
N LEU A 37 9.11 8.36 -18.40
CA LEU A 37 8.87 9.57 -17.60
C LEU A 37 9.92 9.73 -16.50
N ASP A 38 10.36 10.96 -16.25
CA ASP A 38 11.27 11.25 -15.14
C ASP A 38 10.60 10.95 -13.81
N LEU A 39 11.17 10.01 -13.07
CA LEU A 39 10.64 9.52 -11.79
C LEU A 39 10.63 10.58 -10.67
N LYS A 40 11.35 11.69 -10.83
CA LYS A 40 11.39 12.78 -9.85
C LYS A 40 10.36 13.88 -10.14
N THR A 41 9.73 13.80 -11.30
CA THR A 41 8.77 14.80 -11.78
C THR A 41 7.34 14.30 -11.62
N THR A 42 6.44 15.18 -11.21
CA THR A 42 5.00 14.93 -11.22
C THR A 42 4.40 15.47 -12.52
N TYR A 43 3.83 14.57 -13.30
CA TYR A 43 3.13 14.90 -14.54
C TYR A 43 1.62 14.86 -14.30
N VAL A 44 0.89 15.73 -14.99
CA VAL A 44 -0.57 15.83 -14.88
C VAL A 44 -1.17 15.92 -16.28
N LEU A 45 -2.16 15.08 -16.57
CA LEU A 45 -3.01 15.20 -17.74
C LEU A 45 -4.41 15.67 -17.31
N PRO A 46 -4.78 16.92 -17.55
CA PRO A 46 -6.15 17.40 -17.35
C PRO A 46 -7.01 17.01 -18.54
N VAL A 47 -8.10 16.32 -18.29
CA VAL A 47 -9.12 15.99 -19.30
C VAL A 47 -10.38 16.77 -18.99
N THR A 48 -10.78 17.64 -19.91
CA THR A 48 -11.85 18.61 -19.67
C THR A 48 -12.98 18.44 -20.68
N ILE A 49 -14.21 18.40 -20.20
CA ILE A 49 -15.40 18.47 -21.05
C ILE A 49 -15.46 19.88 -21.67
N LYS A 50 -15.32 19.99 -22.99
CA LYS A 50 -15.34 21.28 -23.70
C LYS A 50 -16.75 21.82 -23.84
N SER A 51 -17.67 20.99 -24.27
CA SER A 51 -19.05 21.35 -24.52
C SER A 51 -19.99 20.19 -24.32
N VAL A 52 -21.24 20.47 -24.00
CA VAL A 52 -22.32 19.50 -23.90
C VAL A 52 -23.54 20.11 -24.57
N GLU A 53 -24.28 19.28 -25.31
CA GLU A 53 -25.55 19.68 -25.91
C GLU A 53 -26.71 19.11 -25.07
N GLY A 54 -27.77 19.88 -24.92
CA GLY A 54 -29.01 19.47 -24.26
C GLY A 54 -29.07 19.55 -22.74
N ILE A 55 -27.91 19.59 -22.05
CA ILE A 55 -27.84 19.71 -20.57
C ILE A 55 -26.72 20.68 -20.16
N GLY A 56 -26.76 21.14 -18.92
CA GLY A 56 -25.69 21.99 -18.36
C GLY A 56 -24.47 21.18 -17.91
N ILE A 57 -23.32 21.85 -17.91
CA ILE A 57 -22.07 21.30 -17.36
C ILE A 57 -21.91 21.74 -15.92
N LEU A 58 -21.70 20.80 -15.00
CA LEU A 58 -21.29 21.12 -13.63
C LEU A 58 -19.82 21.58 -13.66
N GLN A 59 -19.59 22.89 -13.47
CA GLN A 59 -18.27 23.51 -13.62
C GLN A 59 -17.20 22.93 -12.68
N SER A 60 -17.60 22.55 -11.46
CA SER A 60 -16.72 21.96 -10.45
C SER A 60 -16.25 20.54 -10.78
N ALA A 61 -16.93 19.83 -11.69
CA ALA A 61 -16.64 18.45 -12.06
C ALA A 61 -16.36 18.26 -13.57
N LYS A 62 -16.13 19.34 -14.32
CA LYS A 62 -15.89 19.25 -15.76
C LYS A 62 -14.49 18.79 -16.15
N THR A 63 -13.54 18.84 -15.22
CA THR A 63 -12.14 18.44 -15.48
C THR A 63 -11.74 17.32 -14.55
N TYR A 64 -11.23 16.25 -15.13
CA TYR A 64 -10.59 15.16 -14.41
C TYR A 64 -9.08 15.23 -14.60
N TYR A 65 -8.31 14.92 -13.54
CA TYR A 65 -6.86 14.99 -13.55
C TYR A 65 -6.25 13.59 -13.38
N TYR A 66 -5.51 13.13 -14.37
CA TYR A 66 -4.65 11.98 -14.22
C TYR A 66 -3.28 12.46 -13.74
N VAL A 67 -2.81 11.93 -12.62
CA VAL A 67 -1.55 12.34 -12.01
C VAL A 67 -0.57 11.18 -12.06
N PHE A 68 0.54 11.38 -12.74
CA PHE A 68 1.66 10.44 -12.80
C PHE A 68 2.77 10.94 -11.89
N ARG A 69 3.08 10.16 -10.89
CA ARG A 69 4.26 10.34 -10.06
C ARG A 69 5.17 9.17 -10.30
N GLY A 70 6.45 9.45 -10.54
CA GLY A 70 7.44 8.42 -10.45
C GLY A 70 7.33 7.78 -9.06
N ALA A 71 7.07 6.48 -9.01
CA ALA A 71 7.34 5.76 -7.80
C ALA A 71 8.85 5.90 -7.57
N SER A 72 9.26 6.38 -6.41
CA SER A 72 10.63 6.15 -5.97
C SER A 72 10.82 4.64 -6.04
N LEU A 73 11.53 4.17 -7.06
CA LEU A 73 12.03 2.80 -7.06
C LEU A 73 12.94 2.74 -5.83
N ILE A 74 12.40 2.27 -4.73
CA ILE A 74 13.21 1.89 -3.58
C ILE A 74 13.94 0.62 -4.02
N ASN A 75 15.01 0.81 -4.80
CA ASN A 75 15.89 -0.27 -5.26
C ASN A 75 16.80 -0.76 -4.13
N VAL A 76 16.81 -0.05 -3.01
CA VAL A 76 17.65 -0.35 -1.86
C VAL A 76 16.76 -0.52 -0.65
N VAL A 77 16.79 -1.69 -0.07
CA VAL A 77 16.12 -2.01 1.18
C VAL A 77 17.15 -2.33 2.24
N CYS A 78 16.79 -2.11 3.51
CA CYS A 78 17.65 -2.44 4.61
C CYS A 78 17.82 -3.96 4.72
N ASN A 79 19.04 -4.44 4.65
CA ASN A 79 19.36 -5.84 4.99
C ASN A 79 19.63 -5.93 6.49
N ILE A 80 18.66 -6.46 7.20
CA ILE A 80 18.74 -6.67 8.65
C ILE A 80 19.04 -8.13 9.04
N SER A 81 19.52 -8.96 8.11
CA SER A 81 19.96 -10.32 8.41
C SER A 81 21.04 -10.30 9.51
N ARG A 82 20.75 -10.95 10.63
CA ARG A 82 21.59 -10.96 11.86
C ARG A 82 21.81 -9.58 12.49
N ASN A 83 21.00 -8.60 12.13
CA ASN A 83 21.00 -7.25 12.66
C ASN A 83 19.59 -6.84 13.11
N ARG A 84 19.52 -5.70 13.77
CA ARG A 84 18.26 -5.10 14.21
C ARG A 84 18.35 -3.58 14.12
N ALA A 85 17.22 -2.94 13.90
CA ALA A 85 17.10 -1.49 13.96
C ALA A 85 16.19 -1.12 15.15
N TYR A 86 16.61 -0.14 15.93
CA TYR A 86 15.82 0.41 17.02
C TYR A 86 15.45 1.85 16.65
N PRO A 87 14.17 2.14 16.41
CA PRO A 87 13.73 3.52 16.30
C PRO A 87 13.86 4.19 17.69
N ASP A 88 14.39 5.39 17.71
CA ASP A 88 14.41 6.21 18.91
C ASP A 88 13.12 7.04 18.99
N PHE A 89 12.22 6.64 19.83
CA PHE A 89 10.99 7.39 20.10
C PHE A 89 11.14 8.44 21.21
N ASN A 90 12.38 8.67 21.69
CA ASN A 90 12.69 9.63 22.76
C ASN A 90 11.83 9.48 24.03
N ASN A 91 11.37 8.28 24.32
CA ASN A 91 10.42 7.96 25.41
C ASN A 91 9.13 8.82 25.36
N ASP A 92 8.67 9.20 24.17
CA ASP A 92 7.45 9.99 24.03
C ASP A 92 6.25 9.19 24.57
N SER A 93 5.60 9.77 25.59
CA SER A 93 4.45 9.18 26.28
C SER A 93 3.25 8.93 25.38
N LYS A 94 3.20 9.53 24.18
CA LYS A 94 2.18 9.27 23.16
C LYS A 94 2.13 7.83 22.68
N PHE A 95 3.24 7.09 22.82
CA PHE A 95 3.29 5.67 22.48
C PHE A 95 2.91 4.72 23.63
N ASN A 96 2.61 5.27 24.81
CA ASN A 96 2.21 4.48 25.95
C ASN A 96 0.69 4.22 25.97
N ASN A 97 0.31 2.99 26.34
CA ASN A 97 -1.09 2.59 26.53
C ASN A 97 -2.00 2.84 25.30
N LEU A 98 -1.47 2.62 24.10
CA LEU A 98 -2.25 2.73 22.89
C LEU A 98 -3.39 1.70 22.88
N THR A 99 -4.62 2.19 22.75
CA THR A 99 -5.82 1.36 22.62
C THR A 99 -6.12 0.99 21.16
N GLU A 100 -5.52 1.72 20.24
CA GLU A 100 -5.65 1.53 18.80
C GLU A 100 -4.29 1.78 18.14
N GLN A 101 -3.84 0.86 17.29
CA GLN A 101 -2.59 1.01 16.55
C GLN A 101 -2.57 0.13 15.31
N THR A 102 -1.74 0.49 14.36
CA THR A 102 -1.42 -0.32 13.19
C THR A 102 0.10 -0.45 13.08
N MET A 103 0.57 -1.66 12.84
CA MET A 103 1.95 -1.95 12.49
C MET A 103 2.00 -2.43 11.05
N GLU A 104 2.86 -1.85 10.24
CA GLU A 104 3.04 -2.24 8.84
C GLU A 104 4.50 -2.50 8.54
N ILE A 105 4.76 -3.55 7.78
CA ILE A 105 6.11 -3.90 7.34
C ILE A 105 6.07 -4.54 5.95
N LEU A 106 6.97 -4.08 5.08
CA LEU A 106 7.29 -4.77 3.82
C LEU A 106 8.58 -5.54 4.03
N PHE A 107 8.54 -6.86 3.93
CA PHE A 107 9.69 -7.71 4.19
C PHE A 107 9.84 -8.83 3.18
N LYS A 108 11.07 -9.31 3.04
CA LYS A 108 11.41 -10.54 2.35
C LYS A 108 12.41 -11.31 3.20
N ALA A 109 12.04 -12.52 3.62
CA ALA A 109 12.95 -13.42 4.31
C ALA A 109 13.64 -14.34 3.31
N THR A 110 14.95 -14.46 3.41
CA THR A 110 15.73 -15.41 2.58
C THR A 110 15.63 -16.85 3.08
N SER A 111 15.38 -17.02 4.38
CA SER A 111 15.18 -18.32 5.03
C SER A 111 14.59 -18.11 6.42
N PHE A 112 14.18 -19.19 7.05
CA PHE A 112 13.64 -19.20 8.43
C PHE A 112 14.44 -20.18 9.30
N PRO A 113 15.75 -19.93 9.54
CA PRO A 113 16.62 -20.91 10.20
C PRO A 113 16.41 -21.00 11.71
N ASN A 114 15.82 -19.97 12.32
CA ASN A 114 15.63 -19.88 13.75
C ASN A 114 14.21 -20.28 14.15
N THR A 115 14.04 -20.78 15.36
CA THR A 115 12.72 -21.03 15.96
C THR A 115 11.96 -19.75 16.26
N LEU A 116 12.66 -18.61 16.33
CA LEU A 116 12.12 -17.29 16.59
C LEU A 116 12.77 -16.27 15.64
N ASN A 117 11.95 -15.56 14.87
CA ASN A 117 12.39 -14.47 14.00
C ASN A 117 11.49 -13.25 14.25
N THR A 118 12.02 -12.23 14.90
CA THR A 118 11.29 -10.97 15.15
C THR A 118 11.19 -10.15 13.88
N LEU A 119 9.99 -9.71 13.54
CA LEU A 119 9.74 -8.76 12.47
C LEU A 119 9.79 -7.32 12.99
N MET A 120 8.90 -6.98 13.92
CA MET A 120 8.89 -5.66 14.56
C MET A 120 8.04 -5.66 15.83
N GLY A 121 8.31 -4.72 16.72
CA GLY A 121 7.52 -4.52 17.94
C GLY A 121 8.36 -4.43 19.20
N ILE A 122 7.69 -4.54 20.34
CA ILE A 122 8.27 -4.45 21.67
C ILE A 122 7.98 -5.74 22.42
N GLU A 123 9.04 -6.44 22.80
CA GLU A 123 8.96 -7.70 23.58
C GLU A 123 8.17 -7.49 24.88
N GLY A 124 7.29 -8.44 25.17
CA GLY A 124 6.43 -8.40 26.36
C GLY A 124 5.21 -7.48 26.25
N ASN A 125 5.09 -6.68 25.17
CA ASN A 125 3.97 -5.76 24.97
C ASN A 125 3.19 -6.07 23.69
N TYR A 126 3.77 -5.76 22.52
CA TYR A 126 3.16 -6.01 21.24
C TYR A 126 4.24 -6.29 20.20
N LEU A 127 4.33 -7.52 19.75
CA LEU A 127 5.43 -8.00 18.91
C LEU A 127 4.90 -8.86 17.76
N LEU A 128 5.32 -8.53 16.54
CA LEU A 128 5.15 -9.37 15.37
C LEU A 128 6.40 -10.22 15.20
N ARG A 129 6.23 -11.53 15.23
CA ARG A 129 7.32 -12.49 15.09
C ARG A 129 6.88 -13.70 14.28
N LEU A 130 7.84 -14.43 13.76
CA LEU A 130 7.65 -15.73 13.10
C LEU A 130 8.22 -16.81 13.98
N GLY A 131 7.42 -17.88 14.19
CA GLY A 131 7.79 -18.99 15.06
C GLY A 131 7.55 -18.73 16.54
N ASP A 132 8.27 -19.47 17.37
CA ASP A 132 8.22 -19.50 18.83
C ASP A 132 7.09 -20.35 19.43
N ALA A 133 7.35 -20.91 20.63
CA ALA A 133 6.38 -21.66 21.44
C ALA A 133 5.63 -22.77 20.67
N GLY A 134 6.33 -23.49 19.78
CA GLY A 134 5.75 -24.59 18.99
C GLY A 134 5.10 -24.14 17.67
N VAL A 135 5.08 -22.85 17.39
CA VAL A 135 4.64 -22.31 16.10
C VAL A 135 5.76 -22.51 15.05
N PRO A 136 5.46 -22.94 13.80
CA PRO A 136 6.45 -23.08 12.74
C PRO A 136 7.27 -21.80 12.51
N SER A 137 8.55 -21.94 12.18
CA SER A 137 9.50 -20.82 12.07
C SER A 137 9.16 -19.77 10.99
N ASN A 138 8.26 -20.11 10.08
CA ASN A 138 7.76 -19.22 9.00
C ASN A 138 6.31 -18.75 9.25
N GLN A 139 5.71 -19.08 10.38
CA GLN A 139 4.32 -18.74 10.69
C GLN A 139 4.24 -17.52 11.61
N LEU A 140 3.36 -16.57 11.27
CA LEU A 140 3.16 -15.37 12.07
C LEU A 140 2.58 -15.69 13.44
N GLN A 141 3.16 -15.09 14.45
CA GLN A 141 2.61 -14.98 15.79
C GLN A 141 2.57 -13.49 16.17
N VAL A 142 1.42 -13.02 16.59
CA VAL A 142 1.25 -11.71 17.23
C VAL A 142 1.29 -11.95 18.73
N ALA A 143 2.38 -11.54 19.36
CA ALA A 143 2.57 -11.67 20.80
C ALA A 143 2.16 -10.38 21.50
N THR A 144 1.32 -10.49 22.52
CA THR A 144 0.83 -9.35 23.31
C THR A 144 1.02 -9.63 24.79
N SER A 145 0.92 -8.61 25.64
CA SER A 145 0.91 -8.78 27.10
C SER A 145 -0.26 -9.64 27.61
N GLY A 146 -1.33 -9.76 26.83
CA GLY A 146 -2.51 -10.57 27.14
C GLY A 146 -2.46 -12.00 26.59
N GLY A 147 -1.44 -12.36 25.82
CA GLY A 147 -1.28 -13.68 25.19
C GLY A 147 -0.87 -13.58 23.72
N ASN A 148 -0.72 -14.75 23.11
CA ASN A 148 -0.24 -14.88 21.73
C ASN A 148 -1.37 -15.33 20.81
N CYS A 149 -1.44 -14.73 19.62
CA CYS A 149 -2.36 -15.08 18.54
C CYS A 149 -1.58 -15.60 17.34
N THR A 150 -2.05 -16.67 16.72
CA THR A 150 -1.48 -17.22 15.49
C THR A 150 -2.56 -17.90 14.65
N SER A 151 -2.29 -18.11 13.36
CA SER A 151 -3.13 -18.90 12.46
C SER A 151 -2.25 -19.67 11.49
N THR A 152 -2.62 -20.90 11.18
CA THR A 152 -1.93 -21.74 10.20
C THR A 152 -1.96 -21.17 8.77
N ASP A 153 -2.91 -20.27 8.49
CA ASP A 153 -3.02 -19.61 7.18
C ASP A 153 -2.01 -18.48 6.99
N LEU A 154 -1.29 -18.12 8.07
CA LEU A 154 -0.32 -17.02 8.06
C LEU A 154 1.13 -17.53 8.00
N GLN A 155 1.41 -18.43 7.07
CA GLN A 155 2.76 -18.95 6.80
C GLN A 155 3.37 -18.22 5.60
N PHE A 156 4.66 -17.91 5.68
CA PHE A 156 5.40 -17.18 4.67
C PHE A 156 6.42 -18.08 3.96
N GLU A 157 6.62 -17.80 2.68
CA GLU A 157 7.62 -18.46 1.86
C GLU A 157 8.94 -17.65 1.86
N SER A 158 10.08 -18.34 1.74
CA SER A 158 11.36 -17.66 1.53
C SER A 158 11.43 -16.99 0.17
N ASP A 159 12.25 -15.96 0.06
CA ASP A 159 12.54 -15.19 -1.15
C ASP A 159 11.33 -14.48 -1.82
N LYS A 160 10.23 -14.37 -1.10
CA LYS A 160 9.02 -13.68 -1.54
C LYS A 160 8.79 -12.41 -0.72
N TRP A 161 8.37 -11.33 -1.39
CA TRP A 161 7.98 -10.10 -0.74
C TRP A 161 6.58 -10.20 -0.16
N TYR A 162 6.43 -9.73 1.06
CA TYR A 162 5.15 -9.61 1.75
C TYR A 162 4.99 -8.23 2.35
N HIS A 163 3.83 -7.62 2.11
CA HIS A 163 3.35 -6.49 2.90
C HIS A 163 2.42 -7.04 3.98
N LEU A 164 2.81 -6.85 5.22
CA LEU A 164 2.07 -7.28 6.39
C LEU A 164 1.58 -6.05 7.13
N ALA A 165 0.27 -5.95 7.35
CA ALA A 165 -0.33 -4.96 8.23
C ALA A 165 -1.10 -5.66 9.36
N VAL A 166 -0.86 -5.25 10.59
CA VAL A 166 -1.54 -5.79 11.77
C VAL A 166 -2.15 -4.63 12.54
N THR A 167 -3.48 -4.63 12.64
CA THR A 167 -4.21 -3.63 13.41
C THR A 167 -4.60 -4.19 14.78
N PHE A 168 -4.49 -3.36 15.78
CA PHE A 168 -5.02 -3.58 17.12
C PHE A 168 -6.06 -2.51 17.42
N ASN A 169 -7.24 -2.92 17.84
CA ASN A 169 -8.30 -2.00 18.26
C ASN A 169 -9.00 -2.60 19.48
N ARG A 170 -8.69 -2.03 20.65
CA ARG A 170 -9.32 -2.36 21.95
C ARG A 170 -9.42 -3.86 22.22
N GLY A 171 -8.36 -4.60 21.97
CA GLY A 171 -8.27 -6.06 22.15
C GLY A 171 -8.57 -6.88 20.90
N ALA A 172 -9.15 -6.29 19.84
CA ALA A 172 -9.34 -6.97 18.56
C ALA A 172 -8.09 -6.84 17.68
N ILE A 173 -7.59 -7.95 17.15
CA ILE A 173 -6.46 -8.01 16.24
C ILE A 173 -6.96 -8.45 14.86
N LYS A 174 -6.55 -7.72 13.81
CA LYS A 174 -6.75 -8.12 12.42
C LYS A 174 -5.42 -8.10 11.68
N VAL A 175 -5.21 -9.10 10.85
CA VAL A 175 -4.00 -9.27 10.05
C VAL A 175 -4.35 -9.21 8.57
N TYR A 176 -3.58 -8.46 7.82
CA TYR A 176 -3.70 -8.29 6.37
C TYR A 176 -2.36 -8.63 5.73
N VAL A 177 -2.38 -9.45 4.67
CA VAL A 177 -1.20 -9.86 3.92
C VAL A 177 -1.44 -9.63 2.44
N ASN A 178 -0.59 -8.76 1.80
CA ASN A 178 -0.61 -8.35 0.36
C ASN A 178 -1.90 -7.71 -0.10
#